data_f16c11f93250c99b76131c1fb47202c1
#
_entry.id   f16c11f93250c99b76131c1fb47202c1
#
_cell.length_a   1.000
_cell.length_b   1.000
_cell.length_c   1.000
_cell.angle_alpha   90.00
_cell.angle_beta   90.00
_cell.angle_gamma   90.00
#
_symmetry.space_group_name_H-M   'P 1'
#
loop_
_entity.id
_entity.type
_entity.pdbx_description
1 polymer ?
#
loop_
_entity_poly.entity_id
_entity_poly.type
_entity_poly.pdbx_seq_one_letter_code
_entity_poly.pdbx_strand_id
1 'polypeptide(L)'
;MYDWLLDILHAEYELMRLLKKSPRGSVRLIRHRATGQRFILRQFTGNAEVYQKLLGCTCRHLPTVLEVASQGEEHLVLEEFIEGDTLGFLLQDALFTEEETRNIVIQICKALWVLHSMAAVHRDIKPENVILRGGDAVLIDFDAA
;
A
#
# COMPACT_ATOMS: atom_id res chain seq x y z
N MET A 1 6.40 22.02 6.30
CA MET A 1 5.81 21.30 7.43
C MET A 1 6.67 20.16 7.91
N TYR A 2 6.99 19.20 7.11
CA TYR A 2 7.83 18.07 7.48
C TYR A 2 9.29 18.28 7.10
N ASP A 3 9.79 19.51 7.07
CA ASP A 3 11.09 19.79 6.50
C ASP A 3 12.19 18.94 7.13
N TRP A 4 12.22 18.88 8.48
CA TRP A 4 13.18 18.06 9.19
C TRP A 4 12.99 16.55 8.95
N LEU A 5 11.73 16.10 8.83
CA LEU A 5 11.41 14.71 8.55
C LEU A 5 11.76 14.34 7.11
N LEU A 6 11.47 15.24 6.18
CA LEU A 6 11.86 15.07 4.78
C LEU A 6 13.38 15.04 4.63
N ASP A 7 14.11 15.87 5.39
CA ASP A 7 15.57 15.87 5.39
C ASP A 7 16.13 14.52 5.88
N ILE A 8 15.56 13.97 6.95
CA ILE A 8 15.93 12.65 7.45
C ILE A 8 15.63 11.57 6.41
N LEU A 9 14.45 11.63 5.79
CA LEU A 9 14.09 10.68 4.74
C LEU A 9 15.05 10.76 3.54
N HIS A 10 15.40 11.96 3.09
CA HIS A 10 16.36 12.14 2.01
C HIS A 10 17.75 11.65 2.37
N ALA A 11 18.16 11.79 3.64
CA ALA A 11 19.45 11.32 4.11
C ALA A 11 19.53 9.79 4.16
N GLU A 12 18.45 9.13 4.60
CA GLU A 12 18.44 7.68 4.82
C GLU A 12 17.91 6.88 3.63
N TYR A 13 17.08 7.50 2.77
CA TYR A 13 16.40 6.84 1.67
C TYR A 13 16.71 7.49 0.34
N GLU A 14 16.70 6.65 -0.69
CA GLU A 14 16.87 7.05 -2.09
C GLU A 14 15.52 6.95 -2.80
N LEU A 15 15.12 8.01 -3.50
CA LEU A 15 13.95 7.96 -4.37
C LEU A 15 14.27 7.10 -5.60
N MET A 16 13.52 6.02 -5.79
CA MET A 16 13.69 5.15 -6.94
C MET A 16 12.71 5.53 -8.07
N ARG A 17 11.43 5.73 -7.74
CA ARG A 17 10.41 6.02 -8.74
C ARG A 17 9.19 6.67 -8.13
N LEU A 18 8.62 7.66 -8.83
CA LEU A 18 7.29 8.18 -8.54
C LEU A 18 6.27 7.24 -9.17
N LEU A 19 5.43 6.60 -8.34
CA LEU A 19 4.45 5.63 -8.79
C LEU A 19 3.12 6.25 -9.14
N LYS A 20 2.70 7.26 -8.37
CA LYS A 20 1.43 7.93 -8.56
C LYS A 20 1.52 9.37 -8.07
N LYS A 21 0.87 10.27 -8.79
CA LYS A 21 0.72 11.66 -8.39
C LYS A 21 -0.71 12.13 -8.68
N SER A 22 -1.31 12.80 -7.72
CA SER A 22 -2.65 13.38 -7.83
C SER A 22 -2.69 14.70 -7.09
N PRO A 23 -3.76 15.51 -7.25
CA PRO A 23 -3.92 16.75 -6.46
C PRO A 23 -3.90 16.53 -4.96
N ARG A 24 -4.25 15.32 -4.48
CA ARG A 24 -4.27 14.96 -3.06
C ARG A 24 -2.91 14.56 -2.52
N GLY A 25 -2.00 14.11 -3.37
CA GLY A 25 -0.70 13.67 -2.92
C GLY A 25 0.06 12.79 -3.91
N SER A 26 1.04 12.06 -3.40
CA SER A 26 1.94 11.23 -4.19
C SER A 26 2.24 9.90 -3.52
N VAL A 27 2.61 8.92 -4.32
CA VAL A 27 3.09 7.60 -3.89
C VAL A 27 4.44 7.36 -4.56
N ARG A 28 5.47 7.09 -3.76
CA ARG A 28 6.84 6.90 -4.23
C ARG A 28 7.39 5.56 -3.78
N LEU A 29 8.18 4.93 -4.65
CA LEU A 29 9.02 3.81 -4.28
C LEU A 29 10.36 4.37 -3.82
N ILE A 30 10.77 4.03 -2.60
CA ILE A 30 12.02 4.46 -2.00
C ILE A 30 12.83 3.24 -1.55
N ARG A 31 14.13 3.44 -1.39
CA ARG A 31 15.05 2.40 -0.94
C ARG A 31 15.89 2.92 0.20
N HIS A 32 15.98 2.15 1.28
CA HIS A 32 16.87 2.47 2.39
C HIS A 32 18.33 2.32 1.93
N ARG A 33 19.13 3.37 2.10
CA ARG A 33 20.50 3.42 1.57
C ARG A 33 21.43 2.37 2.20
N ALA A 34 21.27 2.13 3.51
CA ALA A 34 22.13 1.22 4.24
C ALA A 34 21.79 -0.26 3.99
N THR A 35 20.51 -0.60 3.90
CA THR A 35 20.05 -2.00 3.81
C THR A 35 19.65 -2.43 2.40
N GLY A 36 19.36 -1.47 1.52
CA GLY A 36 18.81 -1.74 0.19
C GLY A 36 17.33 -2.14 0.20
N GLN A 37 16.69 -2.18 1.36
CA GLN A 37 15.29 -2.55 1.47
C GLN A 37 14.40 -1.47 0.85
N ARG A 38 13.38 -1.90 0.11
CA ARG A 38 12.45 -1.00 -0.58
C ARG A 38 11.18 -0.80 0.24
N PHE A 39 10.61 0.40 0.13
CA PHE A 39 9.40 0.80 0.82
C PHE A 39 8.53 1.67 -0.08
N ILE A 40 7.27 1.81 0.30
CA ILE A 40 6.36 2.78 -0.30
C ILE A 40 6.23 3.96 0.66
N LEU A 41 6.42 5.16 0.13
CA LEU A 41 6.19 6.41 0.85
C LEU A 41 4.99 7.11 0.23
N ARG A 42 3.93 7.29 1.02
CA ARG A 42 2.74 8.05 0.64
C ARG A 42 2.78 9.40 1.32
N GLN A 43 2.48 10.45 0.55
CA GLN A 43 2.30 11.79 1.08
C GLN A 43 0.96 12.31 0.55
N PHE A 44 0.05 12.67 1.45
CA PHE A 44 -1.29 13.08 1.05
C PHE A 44 -1.95 13.99 2.09
N THR A 45 -3.04 14.65 1.66
CA THR A 45 -3.89 15.44 2.54
C THR A 45 -5.24 14.74 2.71
N GLY A 46 -5.82 14.86 3.88
CA GLY A 46 -7.15 14.33 4.18
C GLY A 46 -7.16 13.37 5.36
N ASN A 47 -7.88 12.26 5.23
CA ASN A 47 -8.08 11.29 6.31
C ASN A 47 -7.06 10.17 6.24
N ALA A 48 -6.29 10.00 7.32
CA ALA A 48 -5.29 8.94 7.47
C ALA A 48 -5.72 7.86 8.47
N GLU A 49 -6.98 7.84 8.87
CA GLU A 49 -7.47 6.95 9.94
C GLU A 49 -7.20 5.47 9.65
N VAL A 50 -7.43 5.03 8.41
CA VAL A 50 -7.19 3.62 8.03
C VAL A 50 -5.72 3.24 8.18
N TYR A 51 -4.80 4.13 7.82
CA TYR A 51 -3.36 3.87 7.96
C TYR A 51 -2.94 3.80 9.42
N GLN A 52 -3.51 4.66 10.27
CA GLN A 52 -3.25 4.62 11.70
C GLN A 52 -3.77 3.33 12.34
N LYS A 53 -4.93 2.85 11.92
CA LYS A 53 -5.49 1.57 12.37
C LYS A 53 -4.66 0.38 11.92
N LEU A 54 -4.07 0.45 10.72
CA LEU A 54 -3.21 -0.60 10.20
C LEU A 54 -1.79 -0.58 10.75
N LEU A 55 -1.40 0.49 11.43
CA LEU A 55 -0.05 0.64 11.99
C LEU A 55 0.26 -0.54 12.93
N GLY A 56 1.32 -1.29 12.59
CA GLY A 56 1.72 -2.47 13.34
C GLY A 56 0.86 -3.71 13.13
N CYS A 57 -0.19 -3.63 12.31
CA CYS A 57 -0.99 -4.80 11.94
C CYS A 57 -0.23 -5.65 10.92
N THR A 58 -0.13 -6.96 11.20
CA THR A 58 0.50 -7.91 10.28
C THR A 58 -0.56 -8.80 9.66
N CYS A 59 -0.72 -8.69 8.34
CA CYS A 59 -1.65 -9.52 7.57
C CYS A 59 -0.99 -9.89 6.24
N ARG A 60 -1.03 -11.18 5.89
CA ARG A 60 -0.44 -11.67 4.63
C ARG A 60 -1.03 -11.02 3.39
N HIS A 61 -2.26 -10.55 3.48
CA HIS A 61 -3.02 -10.02 2.34
C HIS A 61 -3.18 -8.49 2.37
N LEU A 62 -2.43 -7.82 3.24
CA LEU A 62 -2.37 -6.36 3.34
C LEU A 62 -0.92 -5.91 3.49
N PRO A 63 -0.51 -4.76 2.91
CA PRO A 63 0.80 -4.20 3.20
C PRO A 63 0.92 -3.85 4.68
N THR A 64 2.09 -4.10 5.26
CA THR A 64 2.37 -3.63 6.61
C THR A 64 2.62 -2.12 6.60
N VAL A 65 1.88 -1.38 7.40
CA VAL A 65 2.11 0.05 7.63
C VAL A 65 3.12 0.18 8.76
N LEU A 66 4.26 0.79 8.46
CA LEU A 66 5.40 0.86 9.37
C LEU A 66 5.41 2.14 10.20
N GLU A 67 5.08 3.27 9.56
CA GLU A 67 5.04 4.57 10.23
C GLU A 67 3.97 5.46 9.62
N VAL A 68 3.35 6.27 10.47
CA VAL A 68 2.41 7.31 10.07
C VAL A 68 2.80 8.60 10.78
N ALA A 69 3.09 9.65 10.03
CA ALA A 69 3.36 10.98 10.57
C ALA A 69 2.31 11.95 10.05
N SER A 70 1.80 12.78 10.94
CA SER A 70 0.73 13.71 10.60
C SER A 70 1.03 15.11 11.15
N GLN A 71 0.70 16.12 10.36
CA GLN A 71 0.67 17.50 10.80
C GLN A 71 -0.56 18.18 10.17
N GLY A 72 -1.57 18.43 11.01
CA GLY A 72 -2.87 18.87 10.53
C GLY A 72 -3.50 17.82 9.62
N GLU A 73 -3.86 18.20 8.41
CA GLU A 73 -4.43 17.28 7.42
C GLU A 73 -3.39 16.66 6.49
N GLU A 74 -2.12 17.01 6.66
CA GLU A 74 -1.03 16.45 5.87
C GLU A 74 -0.45 15.21 6.54
N HIS A 75 -0.23 14.16 5.75
CA HIS A 75 0.20 12.87 6.27
C HIS A 75 1.32 12.28 5.43
N LEU A 76 2.24 11.60 6.13
CA LEU A 76 3.26 10.75 5.53
C LEU A 76 3.05 9.33 6.06
N VAL A 77 3.03 8.37 5.17
CA VAL A 77 2.88 6.94 5.51
C VAL A 77 4.02 6.16 4.88
N LEU A 78 4.74 5.42 5.70
CA LEU A 78 5.75 4.46 5.25
C LEU A 78 5.14 3.06 5.34
N GLU A 79 5.11 2.36 4.23
CA GLU A 79 4.58 1.01 4.18
C GLU A 79 5.48 0.04 3.43
N GLU A 80 5.27 -1.23 3.67
CA GLU A 80 5.96 -2.31 3.00
C GLU A 80 5.78 -2.22 1.48
N PHE A 81 6.88 -2.42 0.74
CA PHE A 81 6.81 -2.59 -0.71
C PHE A 81 6.41 -4.03 -1.03
N ILE A 82 5.35 -4.19 -1.79
CA ILE A 82 4.88 -5.50 -2.24
C ILE A 82 5.46 -5.77 -3.62
N GLU A 83 6.35 -6.76 -3.72
CA GLU A 83 6.94 -7.16 -4.98
C GLU A 83 6.03 -8.13 -5.72
N GLY A 84 5.68 -7.78 -6.94
CA GLY A 84 4.80 -8.57 -7.80
C GLY A 84 4.06 -7.68 -8.79
N ASP A 85 3.30 -8.33 -9.67
CA ASP A 85 2.48 -7.63 -10.65
C ASP A 85 1.06 -7.45 -10.13
N THR A 86 0.42 -6.36 -10.54
CA THR A 86 -1.00 -6.19 -10.26
C THR A 86 -1.82 -7.21 -11.04
N LEU A 87 -2.96 -7.59 -10.48
CA LEU A 87 -3.90 -8.45 -11.17
C LEU A 87 -4.38 -7.82 -12.48
N GLY A 88 -4.57 -6.50 -12.49
CA GLY A 88 -4.95 -5.76 -13.70
C GLY A 88 -3.91 -5.88 -14.81
N PHE A 89 -2.62 -5.81 -14.47
CA PHE A 89 -1.54 -6.03 -15.45
C PHE A 89 -1.54 -7.48 -15.97
N LEU A 90 -1.67 -8.46 -15.09
CA LEU A 90 -1.67 -9.87 -15.48
C LEU A 90 -2.87 -10.25 -16.36
N LEU A 91 -4.04 -9.66 -16.10
CA LEU A 91 -5.26 -9.93 -16.89
C LEU A 91 -5.19 -9.44 -18.35
N GLN A 92 -4.22 -8.60 -18.69
CA GLN A 92 -4.02 -8.17 -20.08
C GLN A 92 -3.61 -9.33 -20.97
N ASP A 93 -2.81 -10.28 -20.44
CA ASP A 93 -2.20 -11.36 -21.22
C ASP A 93 -2.50 -12.76 -20.69
N ALA A 94 -3.21 -12.89 -19.57
CA ALA A 94 -3.45 -14.16 -18.92
C ALA A 94 -4.93 -14.38 -18.63
N LEU A 95 -5.34 -15.64 -18.65
CA LEU A 95 -6.63 -16.09 -18.15
C LEU A 95 -6.40 -16.91 -16.88
N PHE A 96 -7.23 -16.68 -15.89
CA PHE A 96 -7.19 -17.44 -14.65
C PHE A 96 -8.23 -18.55 -14.69
N THR A 97 -7.88 -19.70 -14.14
CA THR A 97 -8.83 -20.81 -13.95
C THR A 97 -9.86 -20.42 -12.89
N GLU A 98 -10.96 -21.15 -12.84
CA GLU A 98 -11.97 -20.97 -11.78
C GLU A 98 -11.35 -21.17 -10.39
N GLU A 99 -10.47 -22.16 -10.22
CA GLU A 99 -9.78 -22.42 -8.96
C GLU A 99 -8.86 -21.27 -8.56
N GLU A 100 -8.04 -20.79 -9.50
CA GLU A 100 -7.16 -19.65 -9.27
C GLU A 100 -7.96 -18.40 -8.88
N THR A 101 -9.05 -18.13 -9.59
CA THR A 101 -9.93 -17.00 -9.31
C THR A 101 -10.55 -17.12 -7.91
N ARG A 102 -11.03 -18.31 -7.56
CA ARG A 102 -11.60 -18.58 -6.24
C ARG A 102 -10.59 -18.30 -5.13
N ASN A 103 -9.36 -18.77 -5.29
CA ASN A 103 -8.31 -18.58 -4.31
C ASN A 103 -7.95 -17.11 -4.12
N ILE A 104 -7.89 -16.35 -5.21
CA ILE A 104 -7.64 -14.91 -5.15
C ILE A 104 -8.77 -14.19 -4.42
N VAL A 105 -10.02 -14.50 -4.76
CA VAL A 105 -11.19 -13.88 -4.12
C VAL A 105 -11.24 -14.20 -2.63
N ILE A 106 -10.96 -15.44 -2.24
CA ILE A 106 -10.91 -15.82 -0.82
C ILE A 106 -9.85 -15.02 -0.06
N GLN A 107 -8.68 -14.82 -0.66
CA GLN A 107 -7.61 -14.04 -0.04
C GLN A 107 -7.98 -12.56 0.09
N ILE A 108 -8.62 -11.99 -0.92
CA ILE A 108 -9.15 -10.62 -0.86
C ILE A 108 -10.19 -10.51 0.27
N CYS A 109 -11.06 -11.49 0.41
CA CYS A 109 -12.03 -11.54 1.50
C CYS A 109 -11.36 -11.57 2.87
N LYS A 110 -10.24 -12.26 3.02
CA LYS A 110 -9.46 -12.27 4.27
C LYS A 110 -8.91 -10.87 4.58
N ALA A 111 -8.39 -10.18 3.57
CA ALA A 111 -7.94 -8.80 3.73
C ALA A 111 -9.10 -7.87 4.15
N LEU A 112 -10.23 -7.99 3.48
CA LEU A 112 -11.42 -7.20 3.79
C LEU A 112 -11.95 -7.49 5.19
N TRP A 113 -11.88 -8.74 5.64
CA TRP A 113 -12.29 -9.10 6.99
C TRP A 113 -11.47 -8.35 8.04
N VAL A 114 -10.15 -8.26 7.83
CA VAL A 114 -9.27 -7.49 8.72
C VAL A 114 -9.67 -6.00 8.71
N LEU A 115 -9.84 -5.40 7.53
CA LEU A 115 -10.24 -3.99 7.42
C LEU A 115 -11.61 -3.73 8.08
N HIS A 116 -12.59 -4.58 7.82
CA HIS A 116 -13.94 -4.43 8.38
C HIS A 116 -13.95 -4.61 9.90
N SER A 117 -13.07 -5.47 10.44
CA SER A 117 -12.93 -5.61 11.89
C SER A 117 -12.38 -4.34 12.56
N MET A 118 -11.73 -3.48 11.80
CA MET A 118 -11.23 -2.17 12.22
C MET A 118 -12.20 -1.04 11.89
N ALA A 119 -13.43 -1.36 11.46
CA ALA A 119 -14.42 -0.39 10.98
C ALA A 119 -13.93 0.42 9.77
N ALA A 120 -13.11 -0.17 8.92
CA ALA A 120 -12.65 0.42 7.66
C ALA A 120 -13.26 -0.29 6.46
N VAL A 121 -13.61 0.46 5.42
CA VAL A 121 -14.16 -0.05 4.16
C VAL A 121 -13.24 0.42 3.03
N HIS A 122 -12.75 -0.50 2.22
CA HIS A 122 -11.76 -0.18 1.18
C HIS A 122 -12.29 0.80 0.13
N ARG A 123 -13.46 0.55 -0.43
CA ARG A 123 -14.20 1.38 -1.39
C ARG A 123 -13.60 1.47 -2.81
N ASP A 124 -12.54 0.74 -3.10
CA ASP A 124 -11.92 0.78 -4.43
C ASP A 124 -11.34 -0.58 -4.82
N ILE A 125 -12.12 -1.64 -4.63
CA ILE A 125 -11.72 -3.00 -5.01
C ILE A 125 -11.76 -3.13 -6.53
N LYS A 126 -10.59 -3.36 -7.11
CA LYS A 126 -10.42 -3.56 -8.54
C LYS A 126 -9.10 -4.29 -8.81
N PRO A 127 -8.92 -4.91 -10.00
CA PRO A 127 -7.71 -5.67 -10.29
C PRO A 127 -6.41 -4.87 -10.17
N GLU A 128 -6.44 -3.57 -10.42
CA GLU A 128 -5.27 -2.67 -10.29
C GLU A 128 -4.83 -2.50 -8.84
N ASN A 129 -5.70 -2.79 -7.88
CA ASN A 129 -5.42 -2.68 -6.46
C ASN A 129 -5.17 -4.03 -5.78
N VAL A 130 -4.87 -5.05 -6.55
CA VAL A 130 -4.46 -6.37 -6.06
C VAL A 130 -3.12 -6.72 -6.68
N ILE A 131 -2.11 -7.01 -5.85
CA ILE A 131 -0.80 -7.48 -6.29
C ILE A 131 -0.71 -8.97 -5.97
N LEU A 132 -0.21 -9.75 -6.93
CA LEU A 132 0.10 -11.16 -6.70
C LEU A 132 1.58 -11.29 -6.35
N ARG A 133 1.86 -11.58 -5.08
CA ARG A 133 3.19 -11.82 -4.55
C ARG A 133 3.38 -13.33 -4.39
N GLY A 134 3.99 -13.97 -5.39
CA GLY A 134 4.02 -15.43 -5.45
C GLY A 134 2.60 -15.98 -5.52
N GLY A 135 2.21 -16.84 -4.56
CA GLY A 135 0.87 -17.37 -4.47
C GLY A 135 -0.12 -16.51 -3.66
N ASP A 136 0.34 -15.37 -3.13
CA ASP A 136 -0.45 -14.53 -2.23
C ASP A 136 -1.02 -13.32 -2.93
N ALA A 137 -2.33 -13.11 -2.81
CA ALA A 137 -2.98 -11.87 -3.23
C ALA A 137 -2.89 -10.85 -2.09
N VAL A 138 -2.44 -9.64 -2.42
CA VAL A 138 -2.30 -8.53 -1.48
C VAL A 138 -3.14 -7.36 -1.96
N LEU A 139 -4.07 -6.92 -1.14
CA LEU A 139 -4.93 -5.77 -1.43
C LEU A 139 -4.20 -4.49 -1.03
N ILE A 140 -4.08 -3.57 -1.97
CA ILE A 140 -3.37 -2.31 -1.79
C ILE A 140 -4.28 -1.11 -2.01
N ASP A 141 -3.74 0.09 -1.73
CA ASP A 141 -4.36 1.39 -2.00
C ASP A 141 -5.62 1.64 -1.18
N PHE A 142 -5.43 2.27 -0.02
CA PHE A 142 -6.51 2.61 0.91
C PHE A 142 -6.91 4.08 0.84
N ASP A 143 -6.60 4.78 -0.24
CA ASP A 143 -6.85 6.22 -0.37
C ASP A 143 -8.34 6.58 -0.32
N ALA A 144 -9.21 5.65 -0.73
CA ALA A 144 -10.67 5.83 -0.70
C ALA A 144 -11.32 5.31 0.59
N ALA A 145 -10.56 4.66 1.42
CA ALA A 145 -11.07 4.02 2.64
C ALA A 145 -11.50 5.01 3.74
#